data_f3ef93d1788fb07a24055107e50d0ca2
#
_entry.id   f3ef93d1788fb07a24055107e50d0ca2
#
_cell.length_a   1.000
_cell.length_b   1.000
_cell.length_c   1.000
_cell.angle_alpha   90.00
_cell.angle_beta   90.00
_cell.angle_gamma   90.00
#
_symmetry.space_group_name_H-M   'P 1'
#
loop_
_entity.id
_entity.type
_entity.pdbx_description
1 polymer ?
#
loop_
_entity_poly.entity_id
_entity_poly.type
_entity_poly.pdbx_seq_one_letter_code
_entity_poly.pdbx_strand_id
1 'polypeptide(L)'
;DNYHALSVLNYTHKKKVDVIFIDPPYNTGSQHWIYNNSYVEKDDRFKHSKWLSFMSKRLRLARNLLKEDGFFAITIDHNELFTLGLLMDEIFGESNRVGIVTVLHNPKGRNQAKFFSENSEFLMLYAKNISKAEFNSVAISEDAQGTFTEIDDEGKFRYEPYMRARTAWSRENRPRNWYPIYVSKDLKNITHKKTKDYYEVFPVTNNGKEMAWKNVQETFIEFNTNTYFEAKKEGNKVVIYHKYREQQVLKNVWIDKKYQSEFHGTNLLKKIFGDKRFDYPKSLYLVMDILKITSKEDAVILDFFAGSGTTGHAVLELNNEDGGARQFILCTNNENNNGNGHGGIAEGVCYPRIKKVIKGYKDSSNNAVAGLGGNLRYYMGELVGNVKTDNDKRVLTSRCGEMLCLAESTFDEVMSKKGAFAIY
;
A
#
# COMPACT_ATOMS: atom_id res chain seq x y z
N ASP A 1 1.61 18.31 -16.44
CA ASP A 1 0.37 17.80 -15.84
C ASP A 1 0.40 16.27 -15.83
N ASN A 2 0.05 15.67 -14.69
CA ASN A 2 0.02 14.21 -14.51
C ASN A 2 -0.98 13.49 -15.45
N TYR A 3 -2.02 14.16 -15.95
CA TYR A 3 -2.89 13.61 -16.97
C TYR A 3 -2.14 13.27 -18.27
N HIS A 4 -1.26 14.16 -18.70
CA HIS A 4 -0.42 13.94 -19.89
C HIS A 4 0.63 12.85 -19.64
N ALA A 5 1.26 12.84 -18.45
CA ALA A 5 2.18 11.78 -18.06
C ALA A 5 1.48 10.40 -18.05
N LEU A 6 0.28 10.29 -17.47
CA LEU A 6 -0.52 9.07 -17.49
C LEU A 6 -0.89 8.63 -18.92
N SER A 7 -1.16 9.61 -19.81
CA SER A 7 -1.45 9.30 -21.22
C SER A 7 -0.23 8.67 -21.91
N VAL A 8 0.97 9.22 -21.71
CA VAL A 8 2.23 8.63 -22.23
C VAL A 8 2.47 7.25 -21.63
N LEU A 9 2.32 7.10 -20.31
CA LEU A 9 2.50 5.81 -19.61
C LEU A 9 1.54 4.73 -20.13
N ASN A 10 0.35 5.07 -20.59
CA ASN A 10 -0.57 4.10 -21.21
C ASN A 10 -0.04 3.47 -22.51
N TYR A 11 0.96 4.08 -23.16
CA TYR A 11 1.67 3.46 -24.28
C TYR A 11 2.85 2.60 -23.80
N THR A 12 3.56 3.03 -22.77
CA THR A 12 4.83 2.40 -22.35
C THR A 12 4.64 1.37 -21.26
N HIS A 13 3.69 1.57 -20.33
CA HIS A 13 3.53 0.79 -19.09
C HIS A 13 2.13 0.19 -18.91
N LYS A 14 1.35 0.03 -19.97
CA LYS A 14 0.03 -0.60 -19.88
C LYS A 14 0.12 -2.01 -19.28
N LYS A 15 -0.60 -2.27 -18.17
CA LYS A 15 -0.58 -3.54 -17.42
C LYS A 15 0.81 -3.96 -16.92
N LYS A 16 1.71 -3.00 -16.68
CA LYS A 16 3.06 -3.27 -16.17
C LYS A 16 3.28 -2.78 -14.72
N VAL A 17 2.37 -1.98 -14.18
CA VAL A 17 2.48 -1.40 -12.83
C VAL A 17 1.88 -2.35 -11.81
N ASP A 18 2.65 -2.66 -10.76
CA ASP A 18 2.23 -3.53 -9.66
C ASP A 18 1.43 -2.76 -8.60
N VAL A 19 1.92 -1.57 -8.22
CA VAL A 19 1.26 -0.75 -7.20
C VAL A 19 1.17 0.69 -7.66
N ILE A 20 -0.01 1.27 -7.52
CA ILE A 20 -0.20 2.72 -7.61
C ILE A 20 -0.50 3.23 -6.20
N PHE A 21 0.34 4.14 -5.71
CA PHE A 21 0.08 4.92 -4.50
C PHE A 21 -0.05 6.39 -4.87
N ILE A 22 -1.10 7.06 -4.41
CA ILE A 22 -1.26 8.49 -4.63
C ILE A 22 -1.79 9.24 -3.40
N ASP A 23 -1.38 10.48 -3.29
CA ASP A 23 -1.84 11.46 -2.31
C ASP A 23 -2.35 12.71 -3.04
N PRO A 24 -3.59 12.70 -3.57
CA PRO A 24 -4.14 13.81 -4.34
C PRO A 24 -4.49 15.00 -3.43
N PRO A 25 -4.75 16.20 -4.01
CA PRO A 25 -5.28 17.32 -3.23
C PRO A 25 -6.61 16.96 -2.56
N TYR A 26 -6.75 17.23 -1.25
CA TYR A 26 -7.90 16.83 -0.43
C TYR A 26 -9.14 17.74 -0.56
N ASN A 27 -9.10 18.72 -1.45
CA ASN A 27 -10.21 19.65 -1.72
C ASN A 27 -10.70 20.43 -0.49
N THR A 28 -9.78 20.77 0.41
CA THR A 28 -10.06 21.50 1.67
C THR A 28 -10.49 22.96 1.45
N GLY A 29 -10.43 23.46 0.21
CA GLY A 29 -10.74 24.85 -0.13
C GLY A 29 -9.62 25.86 0.12
N SER A 30 -8.41 25.41 0.42
CA SER A 30 -7.23 26.24 0.62
C SER A 30 -6.36 26.24 -0.64
N GLN A 31 -6.81 26.80 -1.75
CA GLN A 31 -6.07 27.10 -3.00
C GLN A 31 -4.91 26.13 -3.38
N HIS A 32 -5.05 24.83 -3.07
CA HIS A 32 -3.97 23.85 -3.26
C HIS A 32 -4.04 23.11 -4.61
N TRP A 33 -5.07 23.35 -5.41
CA TRP A 33 -5.21 22.73 -6.71
C TRP A 33 -5.97 23.60 -7.71
N ILE A 34 -5.67 23.40 -8.99
CA ILE A 34 -6.19 24.20 -10.10
C ILE A 34 -7.12 23.34 -10.95
N TYR A 35 -8.28 23.89 -11.31
CA TYR A 35 -9.19 23.35 -12.30
C TYR A 35 -9.47 24.38 -13.40
N ASN A 36 -9.23 24.01 -14.65
CA ASN A 36 -9.38 24.91 -15.81
C ASN A 36 -8.68 26.26 -15.60
N ASN A 37 -7.41 26.26 -15.17
CA ASN A 37 -6.57 27.42 -14.92
C ASN A 37 -7.02 28.35 -13.78
N SER A 38 -7.94 27.93 -12.93
CA SER A 38 -8.38 28.69 -11.76
C SER A 38 -8.30 27.85 -10.48
N TYR A 39 -7.90 28.47 -9.38
CA TYR A 39 -7.99 27.83 -8.07
C TYR A 39 -9.43 27.56 -7.68
N VAL A 40 -9.69 26.43 -7.04
CA VAL A 40 -11.02 26.08 -6.52
C VAL A 40 -11.14 26.63 -5.10
N GLU A 41 -12.07 27.57 -4.91
CA GLU A 41 -12.31 28.23 -3.64
C GLU A 41 -13.16 27.38 -2.70
N LYS A 42 -13.07 27.66 -1.40
CA LYS A 42 -13.80 26.94 -0.34
C LYS A 42 -15.32 27.00 -0.53
N ASP A 43 -15.83 28.14 -0.96
CA ASP A 43 -17.26 28.41 -1.12
C ASP A 43 -17.80 28.08 -2.52
N ASP A 44 -16.98 27.47 -3.37
CA ASP A 44 -17.40 27.03 -4.69
C ASP A 44 -18.44 25.91 -4.56
N ARG A 45 -19.67 26.19 -5.02
CA ARG A 45 -20.80 25.24 -4.98
C ARG A 45 -20.55 23.96 -5.77
N PHE A 46 -19.63 23.99 -6.73
CA PHE A 46 -19.28 22.86 -7.59
C PHE A 46 -17.94 22.24 -7.24
N LYS A 47 -17.33 22.56 -6.10
CA LYS A 47 -15.98 22.10 -5.74
C LYS A 47 -15.86 20.57 -5.78
N HIS A 48 -16.84 19.84 -5.29
CA HIS A 48 -16.83 18.36 -5.29
C HIS A 48 -16.94 17.79 -6.70
N SER A 49 -17.85 18.31 -7.54
CA SER A 49 -18.00 17.83 -8.92
C SER A 49 -16.80 18.21 -9.82
N LYS A 50 -16.18 19.36 -9.60
CA LYS A 50 -14.94 19.73 -10.26
C LYS A 50 -13.80 18.78 -9.87
N TRP A 51 -13.68 18.48 -8.58
CA TRP A 51 -12.68 17.57 -8.06
C TRP A 51 -12.90 16.15 -8.60
N LEU A 52 -14.13 15.64 -8.58
CA LEU A 52 -14.47 14.34 -9.17
C LEU A 52 -14.13 14.27 -10.65
N SER A 53 -14.45 15.33 -11.43
CA SER A 53 -14.12 15.39 -12.84
C SER A 53 -12.60 15.37 -13.08
N PHE A 54 -11.84 16.07 -12.24
CA PHE A 54 -10.37 16.08 -12.26
C PHE A 54 -9.81 14.69 -11.95
N MET A 55 -10.31 14.02 -10.92
CA MET A 55 -9.84 12.69 -10.47
C MET A 55 -10.27 11.59 -11.44
N SER A 56 -11.52 11.58 -11.90
CA SER A 56 -12.07 10.51 -12.76
C SER A 56 -11.23 10.26 -14.02
N LYS A 57 -10.82 11.32 -14.71
CA LYS A 57 -9.99 11.22 -15.92
C LYS A 57 -8.65 10.52 -15.62
N ARG A 58 -8.03 10.83 -14.50
CA ARG A 58 -6.72 10.31 -14.08
C ARG A 58 -6.83 8.88 -13.58
N LEU A 59 -7.83 8.59 -12.77
CA LEU A 59 -8.05 7.26 -12.20
C LEU A 59 -8.38 6.22 -13.29
N ARG A 60 -9.16 6.59 -14.32
CA ARG A 60 -9.43 5.69 -15.47
C ARG A 60 -8.17 5.37 -16.27
N LEU A 61 -7.29 6.35 -16.51
CA LEU A 61 -5.99 6.11 -17.15
C LEU A 61 -5.09 5.23 -16.27
N ALA A 62 -5.02 5.54 -14.99
CA ALA A 62 -4.20 4.82 -14.03
C ALA A 62 -4.62 3.35 -13.88
N ARG A 63 -5.93 3.05 -13.86
CA ARG A 63 -6.45 1.68 -13.82
C ARG A 63 -5.93 0.80 -14.96
N ASN A 64 -5.72 1.37 -16.15
CA ASN A 64 -5.20 0.63 -17.31
C ASN A 64 -3.73 0.24 -17.16
N LEU A 65 -2.97 0.96 -16.33
CA LEU A 65 -1.55 0.69 -16.08
C LEU A 65 -1.33 -0.49 -15.13
N LEU A 66 -2.28 -0.75 -14.22
CA LEU A 66 -2.17 -1.84 -13.24
C LEU A 66 -2.18 -3.22 -13.90
N LYS A 67 -1.32 -4.10 -13.38
CA LYS A 67 -1.40 -5.54 -13.58
C LYS A 67 -2.71 -6.09 -13.00
N GLU A 68 -3.11 -7.30 -13.38
CA GLU A 68 -4.35 -7.91 -12.92
C GLU A 68 -4.34 -8.23 -11.41
N ASP A 69 -3.17 -8.49 -10.84
CA ASP A 69 -2.92 -8.72 -9.41
C ASP A 69 -2.48 -7.45 -8.65
N GLY A 70 -2.43 -6.30 -9.35
CA GLY A 70 -1.92 -5.04 -8.81
C GLY A 70 -2.89 -4.32 -7.87
N PHE A 71 -2.34 -3.45 -7.03
CA PHE A 71 -3.06 -2.67 -6.03
C PHE A 71 -3.08 -1.18 -6.34
N PHE A 72 -4.17 -0.53 -5.95
CA PHE A 72 -4.32 0.92 -5.98
C PHE A 72 -4.57 1.43 -4.56
N ALA A 73 -3.66 2.23 -4.05
CA ALA A 73 -3.73 2.87 -2.73
C ALA A 73 -3.86 4.38 -2.88
N ILE A 74 -4.84 4.97 -2.21
CA ILE A 74 -5.10 6.41 -2.27
C ILE A 74 -5.39 6.95 -0.87
N THR A 75 -4.68 8.01 -0.49
CA THR A 75 -4.95 8.73 0.75
C THR A 75 -5.93 9.87 0.51
N ILE A 76 -6.81 10.12 1.46
CA ILE A 76 -7.81 11.18 1.42
C ILE A 76 -8.24 11.57 2.84
N ASP A 77 -8.71 12.79 3.05
CA ASP A 77 -9.38 13.19 4.28
C ASP A 77 -10.91 13.03 4.21
N HIS A 78 -11.59 13.46 5.26
CA HIS A 78 -13.06 13.37 5.37
C HIS A 78 -13.81 14.21 4.31
N ASN A 79 -13.17 15.24 3.67
CA ASN A 79 -13.85 16.13 2.73
C ASN A 79 -14.33 15.39 1.48
N GLU A 80 -13.53 14.47 0.95
CA GLU A 80 -13.85 13.74 -0.28
C GLU A 80 -13.91 12.22 -0.08
N LEU A 81 -13.88 11.72 1.16
CA LEU A 81 -13.92 10.28 1.45
C LEU A 81 -15.09 9.56 0.77
N PHE A 82 -16.28 10.11 0.90
CA PHE A 82 -17.51 9.48 0.36
C PHE A 82 -17.61 9.61 -1.15
N THR A 83 -17.31 10.79 -1.68
CA THR A 83 -17.37 11.07 -3.12
C THR A 83 -16.29 10.29 -3.89
N LEU A 84 -15.09 10.25 -3.34
CA LEU A 84 -14.00 9.43 -3.86
C LEU A 84 -14.36 7.93 -3.79
N GLY A 85 -14.94 7.48 -2.68
CA GLY A 85 -15.34 6.08 -2.50
C GLY A 85 -16.30 5.62 -3.60
N LEU A 86 -17.34 6.39 -3.87
CA LEU A 86 -18.28 6.11 -4.95
C LEU A 86 -17.60 6.10 -6.34
N LEU A 87 -16.70 7.06 -6.59
CA LEU A 87 -15.96 7.11 -7.84
C LEU A 87 -15.02 5.91 -8.02
N MET A 88 -14.35 5.50 -6.94
CA MET A 88 -13.46 4.32 -6.96
C MET A 88 -14.26 3.03 -7.17
N ASP A 89 -15.42 2.88 -6.51
CA ASP A 89 -16.32 1.75 -6.73
C ASP A 89 -16.84 1.69 -8.18
N GLU A 90 -17.14 2.85 -8.81
CA GLU A 90 -17.49 2.91 -10.23
C GLU A 90 -16.35 2.47 -11.14
N ILE A 91 -15.12 2.93 -10.86
CA ILE A 91 -13.97 2.69 -11.73
C ILE A 91 -13.39 1.29 -11.52
N PHE A 92 -13.21 0.84 -10.28
CA PHE A 92 -12.55 -0.42 -9.95
C PHE A 92 -13.52 -1.58 -9.72
N GLY A 93 -14.76 -1.28 -9.34
CA GLY A 93 -15.77 -2.21 -8.84
C GLY A 93 -15.74 -2.31 -7.32
N GLU A 94 -16.92 -2.23 -6.67
CA GLU A 94 -17.04 -2.35 -5.20
C GLU A 94 -16.45 -3.67 -4.68
N SER A 95 -16.63 -4.77 -5.42
CA SER A 95 -16.10 -6.09 -5.08
C SER A 95 -14.56 -6.16 -5.06
N ASN A 96 -13.88 -5.20 -5.66
CA ASN A 96 -12.43 -5.08 -5.68
C ASN A 96 -11.88 -4.13 -4.59
N ARG A 97 -12.76 -3.55 -3.76
CA ARG A 97 -12.36 -2.74 -2.61
C ARG A 97 -11.80 -3.65 -1.51
N VAL A 98 -10.50 -3.57 -1.28
CA VAL A 98 -9.80 -4.37 -0.25
C VAL A 98 -10.15 -3.85 1.14
N GLY A 99 -10.18 -2.52 1.32
CA GLY A 99 -10.57 -1.91 2.58
C GLY A 99 -10.30 -0.41 2.66
N ILE A 100 -10.75 0.16 3.77
CA ILE A 100 -10.47 1.54 4.16
C ILE A 100 -9.75 1.50 5.51
N VAL A 101 -8.57 2.09 5.56
CA VAL A 101 -7.73 2.18 6.76
C VAL A 101 -7.76 3.59 7.30
N THR A 102 -8.05 3.75 8.58
CA THR A 102 -7.93 5.03 9.30
C THR A 102 -6.49 5.18 9.79
N VAL A 103 -5.83 6.26 9.40
CA VAL A 103 -4.44 6.56 9.77
C VAL A 103 -4.38 7.79 10.66
N LEU A 104 -3.84 7.64 11.87
CA LEU A 104 -3.62 8.74 12.81
C LEU A 104 -2.35 9.50 12.43
N HIS A 105 -2.48 10.55 11.61
CA HIS A 105 -1.34 11.32 11.09
C HIS A 105 -0.98 12.54 11.97
N ASN A 106 -1.93 13.06 12.76
CA ASN A 106 -1.74 14.21 13.65
C ASN A 106 -2.48 14.04 14.99
N PRO A 107 -1.93 13.29 15.96
CA PRO A 107 -2.61 12.99 17.22
C PRO A 107 -2.96 14.22 18.06
N LYS A 108 -2.25 15.33 17.88
CA LYS A 108 -2.52 16.60 18.60
C LYS A 108 -3.83 17.26 18.11
N GLY A 109 -4.25 16.96 16.86
CA GLY A 109 -5.37 17.62 16.22
C GLY A 109 -5.16 19.14 16.04
N ARG A 110 -6.24 19.85 15.70
CA ARG A 110 -6.26 21.32 15.61
C ARG A 110 -7.14 21.86 16.73
N ASN A 111 -6.56 22.61 17.68
CA ASN A 111 -7.26 23.16 18.87
C ASN A 111 -8.39 24.14 18.55
N GLN A 112 -8.62 24.52 17.31
CA GLN A 112 -9.62 25.50 16.89
C GLN A 112 -10.91 24.87 16.30
N ALA A 113 -11.05 23.55 16.37
CA ALA A 113 -12.25 22.89 15.86
C ALA A 113 -13.43 23.11 16.82
N LYS A 114 -14.59 23.51 16.29
CA LYS A 114 -15.82 23.76 17.08
C LYS A 114 -16.38 22.46 17.69
N PHE A 115 -16.21 21.32 17.02
CA PHE A 115 -16.75 20.01 17.42
C PHE A 115 -15.62 18.99 17.60
N PHE A 116 -15.27 18.28 16.54
CA PHE A 116 -14.20 17.29 16.58
C PHE A 116 -12.92 17.84 15.95
N SER A 117 -11.80 17.61 16.61
CA SER A 117 -10.49 17.90 16.03
C SER A 117 -10.11 16.79 15.07
N GLU A 118 -9.81 17.17 13.83
CA GLU A 118 -9.41 16.24 12.79
C GLU A 118 -7.94 15.85 13.00
N ASN A 119 -7.71 14.57 13.22
CA ASN A 119 -6.40 14.03 13.53
C ASN A 119 -6.03 12.81 12.68
N SER A 120 -6.96 12.36 11.82
CA SER A 120 -6.79 11.18 10.97
C SER A 120 -7.06 11.49 9.51
N GLU A 121 -6.52 10.65 8.66
CA GLU A 121 -6.81 10.54 7.23
C GLU A 121 -7.17 9.11 6.90
N PHE A 122 -7.63 8.85 5.70
CA PHE A 122 -8.08 7.55 5.26
C PHE A 122 -7.23 7.07 4.10
N LEU A 123 -6.78 5.83 4.18
CA LEU A 123 -6.19 5.10 3.08
C LEU A 123 -7.26 4.17 2.50
N MET A 124 -7.65 4.40 1.26
CA MET A 124 -8.52 3.49 0.52
C MET A 124 -7.66 2.57 -0.34
N LEU A 125 -7.90 1.28 -0.25
CA LEU A 125 -7.14 0.27 -0.98
C LEU A 125 -8.07 -0.56 -1.87
N TYR A 126 -7.74 -0.64 -3.15
CA TYR A 126 -8.41 -1.45 -4.16
C TYR A 126 -7.42 -2.39 -4.82
N ALA A 127 -7.88 -3.57 -5.20
CA ALA A 127 -7.17 -4.43 -6.11
C ALA A 127 -7.68 -4.20 -7.55
N LYS A 128 -6.86 -4.45 -8.56
CA LYS A 128 -7.34 -4.49 -9.94
C LYS A 128 -8.33 -5.63 -10.17
N ASN A 129 -8.01 -6.80 -9.58
CA ASN A 129 -8.87 -7.97 -9.48
C ASN A 129 -8.59 -8.67 -8.14
N ILE A 130 -9.52 -8.60 -7.20
CA ILE A 130 -9.33 -9.11 -5.84
C ILE A 130 -9.10 -10.63 -5.79
N SER A 131 -9.60 -11.38 -6.78
CA SER A 131 -9.38 -12.83 -6.84
C SER A 131 -7.95 -13.24 -7.22
N LYS A 132 -7.13 -12.30 -7.68
CA LYS A 132 -5.73 -12.51 -8.08
C LYS A 132 -4.74 -11.78 -7.18
N ALA A 133 -5.22 -10.79 -6.43
CA ALA A 133 -4.40 -9.96 -5.58
C ALA A 133 -4.16 -10.62 -4.22
N GLU A 134 -2.93 -10.60 -3.75
CA GLU A 134 -2.54 -11.15 -2.45
C GLU A 134 -1.63 -10.17 -1.73
N PHE A 135 -1.85 -10.02 -0.42
CA PHE A 135 -0.93 -9.27 0.43
C PHE A 135 0.33 -10.08 0.72
N ASN A 136 1.45 -9.40 0.76
CA ASN A 136 2.66 -10.00 1.31
C ASN A 136 2.47 -10.29 2.80
N SER A 137 3.10 -11.36 3.26
CA SER A 137 3.21 -11.63 4.69
C SER A 137 4.01 -10.51 5.36
N VAL A 138 3.41 -9.81 6.31
CA VAL A 138 4.11 -8.78 7.09
C VAL A 138 4.56 -9.40 8.41
N ALA A 139 5.83 -9.24 8.73
CA ALA A 139 6.35 -9.66 10.02
C ALA A 139 5.59 -8.94 11.16
N ILE A 140 5.14 -9.74 12.14
CA ILE A 140 4.51 -9.23 13.35
C ILE A 140 5.52 -8.38 14.13
N SER A 141 5.04 -7.38 14.90
CA SER A 141 5.90 -6.58 15.77
C SER A 141 6.80 -7.46 16.67
N GLU A 142 8.01 -7.03 16.97
CA GLU A 142 8.99 -7.77 17.77
C GLU A 142 8.39 -8.31 19.08
N ASP A 143 7.52 -7.52 19.74
CA ASP A 143 6.82 -7.93 20.97
C ASP A 143 5.89 -9.13 20.77
N ALA A 144 5.32 -9.29 19.57
CA ALA A 144 4.44 -10.41 19.24
C ALA A 144 5.22 -11.62 18.70
N GLN A 145 6.39 -11.43 18.07
CA GLN A 145 7.23 -12.51 17.54
C GLN A 145 7.69 -13.48 18.63
N GLY A 146 8.02 -12.97 19.82
CA GLY A 146 8.43 -13.78 20.97
C GLY A 146 7.38 -14.80 21.46
N THR A 147 6.12 -14.69 21.00
CA THR A 147 5.05 -15.64 21.36
C THR A 147 4.96 -16.84 20.42
N PHE A 148 5.61 -16.82 19.26
CA PHE A 148 5.64 -17.90 18.26
C PHE A 148 6.90 -18.72 18.44
N THR A 149 6.83 -19.71 19.33
CA THR A 149 7.98 -20.52 19.78
C THR A 149 8.19 -21.78 18.96
N GLU A 150 7.16 -22.21 18.24
CA GLU A 150 7.19 -23.45 17.45
C GLU A 150 7.48 -23.13 15.96
N ILE A 151 8.03 -24.10 15.25
CA ILE A 151 8.35 -23.99 13.82
C ILE A 151 8.04 -25.31 13.11
N ASP A 152 7.44 -25.23 11.93
CA ASP A 152 7.28 -26.36 11.00
C ASP A 152 7.62 -25.89 9.56
N ASP A 153 7.38 -26.74 8.57
CA ASP A 153 7.71 -26.46 7.15
C ASP A 153 6.96 -25.21 6.58
N GLU A 154 5.86 -24.79 7.25
CA GLU A 154 5.11 -23.59 6.87
C GLU A 154 5.47 -22.35 7.70
N GLY A 155 6.51 -22.43 8.56
CA GLY A 155 7.02 -21.30 9.33
C GLY A 155 6.68 -21.35 10.82
N LYS A 156 6.88 -20.21 11.50
CA LYS A 156 6.66 -20.10 12.96
C LYS A 156 5.19 -20.10 13.32
N PHE A 157 4.86 -20.71 14.44
CA PHE A 157 3.52 -20.74 14.98
C PHE A 157 3.53 -20.88 16.52
N ARG A 158 2.36 -20.73 17.14
CA ARG A 158 2.11 -21.08 18.52
C ARG A 158 0.88 -21.96 18.63
N TYR A 159 0.84 -22.80 19.66
CA TYR A 159 -0.34 -23.57 19.96
C TYR A 159 -1.37 -22.73 20.73
N GLU A 160 -2.60 -22.72 20.25
CA GLU A 160 -3.73 -22.20 20.99
C GLU A 160 -4.80 -23.29 21.15
N PRO A 161 -5.36 -23.51 22.36
CA PRO A 161 -6.47 -24.44 22.52
C PRO A 161 -7.59 -24.10 21.53
N TYR A 162 -8.08 -25.12 20.83
CA TYR A 162 -9.17 -24.92 19.86
C TYR A 162 -10.52 -24.70 20.54
N MET A 163 -10.66 -25.17 21.78
CA MET A 163 -11.81 -24.85 22.62
C MET A 163 -11.70 -23.43 23.20
N ARG A 164 -12.81 -22.70 23.20
CA ARG A 164 -12.95 -21.41 23.87
C ARG A 164 -13.56 -21.58 25.26
N ALA A 165 -12.82 -21.24 26.31
CA ALA A 165 -13.22 -21.41 27.71
C ALA A 165 -13.85 -20.17 28.36
N ARG A 166 -14.42 -19.25 27.57
CA ARG A 166 -15.09 -18.02 28.07
C ARG A 166 -16.60 -18.29 28.18
N THR A 167 -17.29 -17.66 29.16
CA THR A 167 -18.72 -17.83 29.42
C THR A 167 -19.60 -17.63 28.17
N ALA A 168 -19.28 -16.65 27.32
CA ALA A 168 -19.99 -16.41 26.06
C ALA A 168 -19.85 -17.55 25.02
N TRP A 169 -18.99 -18.54 25.28
CA TRP A 169 -18.68 -19.68 24.41
C TRP A 169 -19.15 -21.01 25.00
N SER A 170 -20.21 -21.02 25.80
CA SER A 170 -20.85 -22.22 26.24
C SER A 170 -21.60 -22.92 25.09
N ARG A 171 -21.84 -24.23 25.22
CA ARG A 171 -22.71 -25.01 24.32
C ARG A 171 -24.05 -24.34 24.08
N GLU A 172 -24.67 -23.82 25.16
CA GLU A 172 -25.95 -23.15 25.12
C GLU A 172 -25.93 -21.90 24.24
N ASN A 173 -24.90 -21.07 24.37
CA ASN A 173 -24.77 -19.83 23.62
C ASN A 173 -24.26 -20.03 22.18
N ARG A 174 -23.59 -21.14 21.90
CA ARG A 174 -22.98 -21.48 20.62
C ARG A 174 -23.24 -22.91 20.19
N PRO A 175 -24.51 -23.35 20.04
CA PRO A 175 -24.86 -24.77 19.78
C PRO A 175 -24.27 -25.29 18.46
N ARG A 176 -24.09 -24.47 17.44
CA ARG A 176 -23.44 -24.87 16.16
C ARG A 176 -21.94 -25.13 16.29
N ASN A 177 -21.32 -24.67 17.36
CA ASN A 177 -19.90 -24.90 17.63
C ASN A 177 -19.67 -26.07 18.59
N TRP A 178 -20.73 -26.86 18.88
CA TRP A 178 -20.69 -28.06 19.68
C TRP A 178 -20.86 -29.29 18.77
N TYR A 179 -19.75 -29.91 18.43
CA TYR A 179 -19.73 -31.12 17.61
C TYR A 179 -18.53 -32.02 18.01
N PRO A 180 -18.58 -33.35 17.76
CA PRO A 180 -17.44 -34.22 18.02
C PRO A 180 -16.34 -34.04 16.97
N ILE A 181 -15.11 -34.11 17.44
CA ILE A 181 -13.92 -34.25 16.60
C ILE A 181 -13.29 -35.59 16.94
N TYR A 182 -12.93 -36.38 15.93
CA TYR A 182 -12.37 -37.71 16.09
C TYR A 182 -10.86 -37.68 15.87
N VAL A 183 -10.09 -38.25 16.83
CA VAL A 183 -8.63 -38.25 16.83
C VAL A 183 -8.12 -39.68 16.91
N SER A 184 -7.21 -40.07 16.02
CA SER A 184 -6.60 -41.40 16.03
C SER A 184 -5.83 -41.68 17.32
N LYS A 185 -5.65 -42.99 17.68
CA LYS A 185 -4.94 -43.37 18.92
C LYS A 185 -3.48 -42.87 18.96
N ASP A 186 -2.85 -42.73 17.84
CA ASP A 186 -1.50 -42.17 17.68
C ASP A 186 -1.46 -40.62 17.62
N LEU A 187 -2.64 -39.97 17.74
CA LEU A 187 -2.84 -38.51 17.71
C LEU A 187 -2.51 -37.84 16.39
N LYS A 188 -2.18 -38.55 15.33
CA LYS A 188 -1.73 -37.99 14.05
C LYS A 188 -2.87 -37.59 13.10
N ASN A 189 -4.03 -38.24 13.21
CA ASN A 189 -5.17 -37.97 12.36
C ASN A 189 -6.31 -37.34 13.15
N ILE A 190 -6.79 -36.20 12.64
CA ILE A 190 -7.92 -35.46 13.21
C ILE A 190 -8.99 -35.34 12.11
N THR A 191 -10.24 -35.72 12.44
CA THR A 191 -11.32 -35.74 11.45
C THR A 191 -12.67 -35.42 12.06
N HIS A 192 -13.62 -34.98 11.25
CA HIS A 192 -15.04 -34.85 11.64
C HIS A 192 -15.83 -36.16 11.46
N LYS A 193 -15.27 -37.13 10.74
CA LYS A 193 -15.95 -38.40 10.43
C LYS A 193 -15.75 -39.39 11.56
N LYS A 194 -16.88 -39.95 12.05
CA LYS A 194 -16.83 -41.01 13.06
C LYS A 194 -16.01 -42.19 12.53
N THR A 195 -14.92 -42.53 13.22
CA THR A 195 -14.00 -43.59 12.83
C THR A 195 -13.84 -44.54 13.99
N LYS A 196 -13.85 -45.86 13.72
CA LYS A 196 -13.68 -46.90 14.73
C LYS A 196 -12.29 -46.74 15.39
N ASP A 197 -12.24 -46.95 16.70
CA ASP A 197 -11.02 -46.88 17.51
C ASP A 197 -10.38 -45.49 17.65
N TYR A 198 -11.06 -44.41 17.22
CA TYR A 198 -10.65 -43.06 17.49
C TYR A 198 -11.18 -42.53 18.82
N TYR A 199 -10.48 -41.53 19.39
CA TYR A 199 -11.00 -40.76 20.51
C TYR A 199 -12.09 -39.81 19.97
N GLU A 200 -13.24 -39.79 20.65
CA GLU A 200 -14.29 -38.81 20.38
C GLU A 200 -14.10 -37.65 21.36
N VAL A 201 -13.78 -36.47 20.82
CA VAL A 201 -13.40 -35.28 21.59
C VAL A 201 -14.45 -34.19 21.44
N PHE A 202 -15.00 -33.74 22.57
CA PHE A 202 -15.89 -32.60 22.68
C PHE A 202 -15.21 -31.43 23.41
N PRO A 203 -15.66 -30.19 23.21
CA PRO A 203 -15.11 -29.03 23.92
C PRO A 203 -15.60 -28.96 25.36
N VAL A 204 -15.01 -29.79 26.23
CA VAL A 204 -15.36 -29.88 27.65
C VAL A 204 -14.16 -29.52 28.51
N THR A 205 -14.36 -28.58 29.44
CA THR A 205 -13.33 -28.18 30.40
C THR A 205 -12.96 -29.29 31.39
N ASN A 206 -11.89 -29.10 32.16
CA ASN A 206 -11.45 -30.09 33.16
C ASN A 206 -12.49 -30.34 34.25
N ASN A 207 -13.32 -29.36 34.59
CA ASN A 207 -14.40 -29.46 35.56
C ASN A 207 -15.74 -29.88 34.94
N GLY A 208 -15.74 -30.40 33.72
CA GLY A 208 -16.93 -30.96 33.06
C GLY A 208 -17.88 -29.95 32.43
N LYS A 209 -17.50 -28.65 32.35
CA LYS A 209 -18.35 -27.63 31.72
C LYS A 209 -18.30 -27.75 30.19
N GLU A 210 -19.48 -27.83 29.58
CA GLU A 210 -19.64 -27.88 28.12
C GLU A 210 -19.42 -26.48 27.47
N MET A 211 -18.45 -26.41 26.61
CA MET A 211 -18.03 -25.18 25.93
C MET A 211 -18.28 -25.28 24.42
N ALA A 212 -17.59 -24.49 23.62
CA ALA A 212 -17.69 -24.47 22.18
C ALA A 212 -16.30 -24.46 21.51
N TRP A 213 -16.20 -25.01 20.31
CA TRP A 213 -15.05 -24.87 19.45
C TRP A 213 -14.95 -23.43 18.91
N LYS A 214 -13.77 -23.01 18.47
CA LYS A 214 -13.56 -21.68 17.86
C LYS A 214 -14.43 -21.45 16.62
N ASN A 215 -14.63 -22.47 15.81
CA ASN A 215 -15.35 -22.41 14.55
C ASN A 215 -16.52 -23.38 14.52
N VAL A 216 -17.47 -23.18 13.61
CA VAL A 216 -18.51 -24.16 13.27
C VAL A 216 -17.89 -25.33 12.51
N GLN A 217 -18.63 -26.45 12.42
CA GLN A 217 -18.09 -27.69 11.85
C GLN A 217 -17.70 -27.54 10.39
N GLU A 218 -18.43 -26.77 9.60
CA GLU A 218 -18.15 -26.51 8.19
C GLU A 218 -16.76 -25.85 8.03
N THR A 219 -16.47 -24.82 8.83
CA THR A 219 -15.17 -24.14 8.82
C THR A 219 -14.04 -25.05 9.32
N PHE A 220 -14.34 -25.92 10.35
CA PHE A 220 -13.36 -26.90 10.78
C PHE A 220 -13.01 -27.89 9.66
N ILE A 221 -13.98 -28.34 8.87
CA ILE A 221 -13.75 -29.26 7.74
C ILE A 221 -12.88 -28.60 6.68
N GLU A 222 -13.16 -27.33 6.38
CA GLU A 222 -12.41 -26.53 5.40
C GLU A 222 -10.93 -26.38 5.80
N PHE A 223 -10.68 -26.07 7.08
CA PHE A 223 -9.33 -25.85 7.60
C PHE A 223 -8.65 -27.10 8.17
N ASN A 224 -9.34 -28.26 8.20
CA ASN A 224 -8.77 -29.48 8.78
C ASN A 224 -7.71 -30.11 7.88
N THR A 225 -6.56 -29.47 7.87
CA THR A 225 -5.32 -30.02 7.32
C THR A 225 -4.36 -30.31 8.48
N ASN A 226 -3.44 -31.25 8.31
CA ASN A 226 -2.42 -31.59 9.31
C ASN A 226 -1.52 -30.40 9.67
N THR A 227 -1.56 -29.34 8.87
CA THR A 227 -0.81 -28.10 9.06
C THR A 227 -1.55 -27.10 9.96
N TYR A 228 -2.86 -27.26 10.18
CA TYR A 228 -3.69 -26.30 10.91
C TYR A 228 -4.02 -26.73 12.34
N PHE A 229 -4.23 -28.03 12.57
CA PHE A 229 -4.57 -28.60 13.87
C PHE A 229 -3.56 -29.63 14.34
N GLU A 230 -3.42 -29.76 15.65
CA GLU A 230 -2.65 -30.81 16.30
C GLU A 230 -3.39 -31.29 17.56
N ALA A 231 -3.35 -32.60 17.80
CA ALA A 231 -3.90 -33.20 18.99
C ALA A 231 -2.78 -33.58 19.95
N LYS A 232 -2.96 -33.26 21.24
CA LYS A 232 -2.02 -33.64 22.31
C LYS A 232 -2.75 -34.30 23.43
N LYS A 233 -2.07 -35.25 24.11
CA LYS A 233 -2.60 -35.90 25.30
C LYS A 233 -2.15 -35.12 26.53
N GLU A 234 -3.11 -34.61 27.29
CA GLU A 234 -2.90 -33.92 28.55
C GLU A 234 -3.56 -34.74 29.68
N GLY A 235 -2.74 -35.46 30.44
CA GLY A 235 -3.22 -36.43 31.39
C GLY A 235 -4.07 -37.51 30.70
N ASN A 236 -5.34 -37.64 31.10
CA ASN A 236 -6.27 -38.60 30.51
C ASN A 236 -7.13 -38.05 29.36
N LYS A 237 -6.93 -36.79 28.96
CA LYS A 237 -7.74 -36.14 27.92
C LYS A 237 -6.91 -35.92 26.65
N VAL A 238 -7.61 -35.91 25.52
CA VAL A 238 -7.08 -35.44 24.24
C VAL A 238 -7.55 -34.02 24.05
N VAL A 239 -6.59 -33.10 23.87
CA VAL A 239 -6.83 -31.67 23.62
C VAL A 239 -6.46 -31.36 22.19
N ILE A 240 -7.31 -30.61 21.52
CA ILE A 240 -7.08 -30.15 20.15
C ILE A 240 -6.55 -28.73 20.19
N TYR A 241 -5.42 -28.52 19.56
CA TYR A 241 -4.76 -27.24 19.39
C TYR A 241 -4.89 -26.78 17.97
N HIS A 242 -5.06 -25.49 17.80
CA HIS A 242 -4.93 -24.77 16.55
C HIS A 242 -3.50 -24.23 16.48
N LYS A 243 -2.80 -24.49 15.38
CA LYS A 243 -1.51 -23.88 15.06
C LYS A 243 -1.75 -22.45 14.60
N TYR A 244 -1.65 -21.51 15.52
CA TYR A 244 -1.79 -20.10 15.21
C TYR A 244 -0.47 -19.58 14.62
N ARG A 245 -0.47 -19.37 13.29
CA ARG A 245 0.74 -18.98 12.57
C ARG A 245 1.05 -17.51 12.73
N GLU A 246 2.31 -17.16 12.50
CA GLU A 246 2.83 -15.81 12.51
C GLU A 246 2.26 -14.98 11.32
N GLN A 247 0.95 -15.05 11.10
CA GLN A 247 0.26 -14.21 10.12
C GLN A 247 -0.52 -13.12 10.84
N GLN A 248 -0.09 -11.89 10.67
CA GLN A 248 -0.84 -10.77 11.22
C GLN A 248 -2.01 -10.43 10.29
N VAL A 249 -3.24 -10.58 10.79
CA VAL A 249 -4.37 -9.89 10.18
C VAL A 249 -4.16 -8.40 10.40
N LEU A 250 -3.87 -7.67 9.35
CA LEU A 250 -3.66 -6.23 9.41
C LEU A 250 -4.94 -5.55 9.89
N LYS A 251 -4.81 -4.73 10.93
CA LYS A 251 -5.93 -3.91 11.41
C LYS A 251 -6.15 -2.74 10.47
N ASN A 252 -7.38 -2.30 10.35
CA ASN A 252 -7.74 -1.12 9.54
C ASN A 252 -7.68 0.20 10.31
N VAL A 253 -6.99 0.23 11.47
CA VAL A 253 -6.73 1.44 12.24
C VAL A 253 -5.23 1.48 12.58
N TRP A 254 -4.53 2.44 11.99
CA TRP A 254 -3.10 2.63 12.09
C TRP A 254 -2.78 3.84 12.96
N ILE A 255 -2.35 3.60 14.19
CA ILE A 255 -2.15 4.63 15.22
C ILE A 255 -0.70 4.79 15.67
N ASP A 256 0.24 4.08 15.03
CA ASP A 256 1.65 4.15 15.39
C ASP A 256 2.21 5.56 15.18
N LYS A 257 3.13 5.97 16.06
CA LYS A 257 3.82 7.26 15.96
C LYS A 257 4.60 7.46 14.68
N LYS A 258 5.04 6.36 14.04
CA LYS A 258 5.74 6.39 12.75
C LYS A 258 4.89 6.96 11.61
N TYR A 259 3.56 6.97 11.72
CA TYR A 259 2.67 7.54 10.70
C TYR A 259 2.47 9.05 10.84
N GLN A 260 3.02 9.69 11.89
CA GLN A 260 2.90 11.13 12.09
C GLN A 260 3.69 11.92 11.04
N SER A 261 2.97 12.66 10.21
CA SER A 261 3.54 13.44 9.10
C SER A 261 4.47 14.56 9.57
N GLU A 262 4.29 15.11 10.78
CA GLU A 262 5.17 16.11 11.37
C GLU A 262 6.61 15.55 11.49
N PHE A 263 6.76 14.36 12.07
CA PHE A 263 8.09 13.78 12.37
C PHE A 263 8.71 13.11 11.15
N HIS A 264 7.94 12.28 10.48
CA HIS A 264 8.43 11.39 9.42
C HIS A 264 8.11 11.87 7.98
N GLY A 265 7.49 13.04 7.88
CA GLY A 265 7.30 13.80 6.65
C GLY A 265 8.07 15.11 6.70
N THR A 266 7.52 16.13 7.41
CA THR A 266 8.04 17.51 7.42
C THR A 266 9.45 17.61 8.02
N ASN A 267 9.69 17.01 9.19
CA ASN A 267 10.99 17.07 9.84
C ASN A 267 12.03 16.25 9.10
N LEU A 268 11.65 15.11 8.50
CA LEU A 268 12.53 14.36 7.62
C LEU A 268 12.96 15.18 6.41
N LEU A 269 12.02 15.85 5.75
CA LEU A 269 12.32 16.68 4.60
C LEU A 269 13.25 17.86 4.96
N LYS A 270 13.02 18.48 6.12
CA LYS A 270 13.93 19.53 6.66
C LYS A 270 15.33 18.99 6.94
N LYS A 271 15.47 17.76 7.44
CA LYS A 271 16.78 17.13 7.62
C LYS A 271 17.53 16.96 6.29
N ILE A 272 16.81 16.57 5.23
CA ILE A 272 17.40 16.36 3.90
C ILE A 272 17.87 17.68 3.27
N PHE A 273 17.12 18.76 3.44
CA PHE A 273 17.37 20.02 2.74
C PHE A 273 18.00 21.12 3.60
N GLY A 274 17.81 21.05 4.92
CA GLY A 274 18.18 22.12 5.86
C GLY A 274 17.08 23.17 6.04
N ASP A 275 16.06 23.20 5.18
CA ASP A 275 14.97 24.19 5.17
C ASP A 275 13.60 23.51 4.92
N LYS A 276 12.52 24.29 5.04
CA LYS A 276 11.16 23.84 4.70
C LYS A 276 10.87 24.12 3.24
N ARG A 277 10.83 23.09 2.40
CA ARG A 277 10.60 23.21 0.96
C ARG A 277 9.24 22.74 0.48
N PHE A 278 8.49 22.04 1.30
CA PHE A 278 7.19 21.50 0.92
C PHE A 278 6.24 21.45 2.12
N ASP A 279 4.97 21.76 1.87
CA ASP A 279 3.92 21.66 2.88
C ASP A 279 3.29 20.26 2.84
N TYR A 280 3.06 19.70 4.03
CA TYR A 280 2.34 18.44 4.24
C TYR A 280 2.90 17.20 3.51
N PRO A 281 4.24 16.94 3.54
CA PRO A 281 4.74 15.69 2.99
C PRO A 281 4.21 14.50 3.82
N LYS A 282 3.87 13.41 3.15
CA LYS A 282 3.44 12.17 3.84
C LYS A 282 4.55 11.58 4.68
N SER A 283 4.16 10.84 5.73
CA SER A 283 5.11 10.03 6.47
C SER A 283 5.75 8.99 5.54
N LEU A 284 7.08 8.90 5.60
CA LEU A 284 7.85 7.89 4.87
C LEU A 284 7.39 6.47 5.24
N TYR A 285 7.22 6.21 6.55
CA TYR A 285 6.85 4.89 7.05
C TYR A 285 5.42 4.47 6.70
N LEU A 286 4.48 5.44 6.54
CA LEU A 286 3.16 5.12 6.02
C LEU A 286 3.25 4.52 4.62
N VAL A 287 4.01 5.17 3.74
CA VAL A 287 4.19 4.70 2.36
C VAL A 287 4.95 3.37 2.34
N MET A 288 6.02 3.24 3.14
CA MET A 288 6.76 1.98 3.25
C MET A 288 5.86 0.81 3.67
N ASP A 289 5.03 0.97 4.69
CA ASP A 289 4.16 -0.11 5.16
C ASP A 289 3.08 -0.48 4.13
N ILE A 290 2.53 0.50 3.40
CA ILE A 290 1.63 0.22 2.28
C ILE A 290 2.35 -0.60 1.21
N LEU A 291 3.56 -0.21 0.83
CA LEU A 291 4.35 -0.93 -0.17
C LEU A 291 4.80 -2.31 0.31
N LYS A 292 5.16 -2.47 1.59
CA LYS A 292 5.51 -3.77 2.19
C LYS A 292 4.39 -4.81 2.02
N ILE A 293 3.14 -4.39 2.17
CA ILE A 293 2.00 -5.31 2.06
C ILE A 293 1.51 -5.52 0.63
N THR A 294 1.79 -4.60 -0.29
CA THR A 294 1.22 -4.59 -1.64
C THR A 294 2.22 -4.84 -2.77
N SER A 295 3.54 -4.77 -2.51
CA SER A 295 4.54 -4.87 -3.57
C SER A 295 5.55 -5.99 -3.33
N LYS A 296 5.82 -6.78 -4.36
CA LYS A 296 6.93 -7.73 -4.41
C LYS A 296 8.26 -6.98 -4.52
N GLU A 297 9.37 -7.70 -4.36
CA GLU A 297 10.73 -7.14 -4.34
C GLU A 297 11.19 -6.57 -5.70
N ASP A 298 10.54 -6.93 -6.80
CA ASP A 298 10.81 -6.49 -8.17
C ASP A 298 9.71 -5.59 -8.76
N ALA A 299 8.78 -5.13 -7.92
CA ALA A 299 7.57 -4.41 -8.33
C ALA A 299 7.86 -3.04 -8.96
N VAL A 300 7.01 -2.64 -9.91
CA VAL A 300 6.95 -1.27 -10.44
C VAL A 300 5.88 -0.47 -9.71
N ILE A 301 6.29 0.60 -9.05
CA ILE A 301 5.45 1.49 -8.25
C ILE A 301 5.25 2.81 -8.98
N LEU A 302 3.99 3.24 -9.14
CA LEU A 302 3.63 4.52 -9.74
C LEU A 302 3.01 5.45 -8.70
N ASP A 303 3.49 6.69 -8.66
CA ASP A 303 2.86 7.79 -7.94
C ASP A 303 2.72 9.00 -8.88
N PHE A 304 1.48 9.29 -9.28
CA PHE A 304 1.22 10.41 -10.19
C PHE A 304 0.72 11.69 -9.48
N PHE A 305 0.82 11.71 -8.14
CA PHE A 305 0.73 12.88 -7.29
C PHE A 305 1.95 12.94 -6.35
N ALA A 306 3.13 12.71 -6.88
CA ALA A 306 4.34 12.44 -6.10
C ALA A 306 4.77 13.59 -5.15
N GLY A 307 4.30 14.81 -5.38
CA GLY A 307 4.56 15.95 -4.50
C GLY A 307 6.03 16.06 -4.13
N SER A 308 6.36 15.81 -2.86
CA SER A 308 7.74 15.86 -2.37
C SER A 308 8.59 14.62 -2.68
N GLY A 309 8.05 13.58 -3.36
CA GLY A 309 8.77 12.35 -3.70
C GLY A 309 8.89 11.33 -2.56
N THR A 310 7.94 11.31 -1.64
CA THR A 310 7.96 10.35 -0.51
C THR A 310 7.93 8.91 -0.98
N THR A 311 7.15 8.61 -2.02
CA THR A 311 7.04 7.26 -2.60
C THR A 311 8.36 6.74 -3.16
N GLY A 312 9.09 7.55 -3.90
CA GLY A 312 10.41 7.15 -4.41
C GLY A 312 11.43 6.92 -3.29
N HIS A 313 11.39 7.75 -2.23
CA HIS A 313 12.23 7.54 -1.05
C HIS A 313 11.85 6.22 -0.34
N ALA A 314 10.57 5.92 -0.19
CA ALA A 314 10.10 4.68 0.41
C ALA A 314 10.55 3.44 -0.37
N VAL A 315 10.52 3.49 -1.70
CA VAL A 315 11.02 2.40 -2.56
C VAL A 315 12.51 2.18 -2.36
N LEU A 316 13.31 3.24 -2.30
CA LEU A 316 14.76 3.12 -2.07
C LEU A 316 15.08 2.55 -0.69
N GLU A 317 14.35 2.96 0.36
CA GLU A 317 14.51 2.39 1.70
C GLU A 317 14.16 0.90 1.74
N LEU A 318 13.04 0.51 1.10
CA LEU A 318 12.65 -0.90 1.04
C LEU A 318 13.67 -1.77 0.30
N ASN A 319 14.17 -1.30 -0.85
CA ASN A 319 15.21 -2.01 -1.59
C ASN A 319 16.50 -2.16 -0.77
N ASN A 320 16.82 -1.17 0.07
CA ASN A 320 17.97 -1.26 0.97
C ASN A 320 17.71 -2.21 2.16
N GLU A 321 16.46 -2.27 2.66
CA GLU A 321 16.09 -3.15 3.78
C GLU A 321 16.10 -4.64 3.39
N ASP A 322 15.53 -4.98 2.22
CA ASP A 322 15.29 -6.37 1.81
C ASP A 322 16.12 -6.84 0.61
N GLY A 323 16.98 -5.97 0.05
CA GLY A 323 17.78 -6.27 -1.14
C GLY A 323 16.99 -6.32 -2.44
N GLY A 324 15.78 -5.80 -2.44
CA GLY A 324 14.89 -5.78 -3.60
C GLY A 324 15.36 -4.86 -4.73
N ALA A 325 14.70 -4.99 -5.88
CA ALA A 325 14.95 -4.22 -7.10
C ALA A 325 13.69 -3.47 -7.57
N ARG A 326 12.82 -3.04 -6.63
CA ARG A 326 11.63 -2.26 -6.96
C ARG A 326 11.99 -1.02 -7.72
N GLN A 327 11.15 -0.67 -8.68
CA GLN A 327 11.28 0.52 -9.50
C GLN A 327 10.16 1.52 -9.16
N PHE A 328 10.42 2.81 -9.31
CA PHE A 328 9.42 3.84 -9.12
C PHE A 328 9.28 4.76 -10.33
N ILE A 329 8.05 5.18 -10.57
CA ILE A 329 7.68 6.22 -11.55
C ILE A 329 6.97 7.32 -10.77
N LEU A 330 7.54 8.52 -10.74
CA LEU A 330 6.99 9.67 -10.03
C LEU A 330 6.56 10.72 -11.04
N CYS A 331 5.29 11.14 -10.98
CA CYS A 331 4.80 12.25 -11.79
C CYS A 331 4.35 13.38 -10.85
N THR A 332 4.90 14.56 -11.04
CA THR A 332 4.50 15.78 -10.34
C THR A 332 4.58 16.96 -11.28
N ASN A 333 3.84 18.02 -10.98
CA ASN A 333 3.96 19.29 -11.68
C ASN A 333 5.18 20.08 -11.16
N ASN A 334 5.52 21.13 -11.88
CA ASN A 334 6.59 22.03 -11.49
C ASN A 334 6.05 23.42 -11.08
N GLU A 335 4.85 23.43 -10.47
CA GLU A 335 4.29 24.67 -9.92
C GLU A 335 5.16 25.23 -8.81
N ASN A 336 5.28 26.57 -8.77
CA ASN A 336 6.01 27.24 -7.71
C ASN A 336 5.30 27.05 -6.37
N ASN A 337 5.96 26.33 -5.46
CA ASN A 337 5.46 26.06 -4.14
C ASN A 337 5.71 27.30 -3.24
N ASN A 338 4.70 28.14 -3.07
CA ASN A 338 4.63 29.21 -2.07
C ASN A 338 5.77 30.27 -2.07
N GLY A 339 6.38 30.56 -3.20
CA GLY A 339 7.33 31.69 -3.30
C GLY A 339 8.66 31.49 -2.56
N ASN A 340 9.00 30.28 -2.17
CA ASN A 340 10.21 29.99 -1.36
C ASN A 340 11.55 30.04 -2.14
N GLY A 341 11.57 30.54 -3.38
CA GLY A 341 12.82 30.76 -4.13
C GLY A 341 13.57 29.51 -4.59
N HIS A 342 13.02 28.30 -4.39
CA HIS A 342 13.70 27.01 -4.68
C HIS A 342 13.29 26.36 -6.00
N GLY A 343 12.59 27.06 -6.87
CA GLY A 343 12.00 26.49 -8.07
C GLY A 343 10.68 25.77 -7.83
N GLY A 344 10.17 25.06 -8.83
CA GLY A 344 8.92 24.31 -8.71
C GLY A 344 9.03 23.00 -7.92
N ILE A 345 7.89 22.35 -7.68
CA ILE A 345 7.82 21.11 -6.88
C ILE A 345 8.72 20.01 -7.47
N ALA A 346 8.69 19.80 -8.78
CA ALA A 346 9.49 18.78 -9.44
C ALA A 346 10.99 19.03 -9.27
N GLU A 347 11.46 20.23 -9.65
CA GLU A 347 12.88 20.57 -9.72
C GLU A 347 13.47 21.01 -8.38
N GLY A 348 12.67 21.69 -7.55
CA GLY A 348 13.12 22.22 -6.26
C GLY A 348 12.99 21.25 -5.08
N VAL A 349 12.12 20.23 -5.20
CA VAL A 349 11.79 19.34 -4.08
C VAL A 349 11.92 17.86 -4.46
N CYS A 350 11.07 17.36 -5.37
CA CYS A 350 10.96 15.93 -5.67
C CYS A 350 12.27 15.34 -6.20
N TYR A 351 12.77 15.86 -7.31
CA TYR A 351 14.01 15.39 -7.93
C TYR A 351 15.24 15.54 -7.01
N PRO A 352 15.47 16.70 -6.36
CA PRO A 352 16.59 16.84 -5.44
C PRO A 352 16.51 15.93 -4.22
N ARG A 353 15.30 15.65 -3.67
CA ARG A 353 15.12 14.70 -2.59
C ARG A 353 15.62 13.31 -2.98
N ILE A 354 15.11 12.78 -4.08
CA ILE A 354 15.48 11.44 -4.54
C ILE A 354 16.98 11.37 -4.86
N LYS A 355 17.53 12.40 -5.54
CA LYS A 355 18.96 12.47 -5.83
C LYS A 355 19.85 12.45 -4.58
N LYS A 356 19.44 13.19 -3.52
CA LYS A 356 20.14 13.20 -2.23
C LYS A 356 20.06 11.84 -1.52
N VAL A 357 18.88 11.21 -1.52
CA VAL A 357 18.67 9.90 -0.93
C VAL A 357 19.55 8.84 -1.62
N ILE A 358 19.62 8.87 -2.94
CA ILE A 358 20.48 7.95 -3.72
C ILE A 358 21.97 8.16 -3.40
N LYS A 359 22.42 9.43 -3.39
CA LYS A 359 23.86 9.75 -3.27
C LYS A 359 24.38 9.89 -1.85
N GLY A 360 23.49 10.02 -0.88
CA GLY A 360 23.80 10.47 0.47
C GLY A 360 23.84 12.00 0.56
N TYR A 361 23.74 12.49 1.79
CA TYR A 361 23.68 13.94 2.06
C TYR A 361 24.21 14.24 3.47
N LYS A 362 24.50 15.50 3.74
CA LYS A 362 24.66 15.99 5.10
C LYS A 362 23.32 16.49 5.60
N ASP A 363 22.90 16.00 6.76
CA ASP A 363 21.65 16.44 7.38
C ASP A 363 21.74 17.87 7.94
N SER A 364 20.63 18.40 8.42
CA SER A 364 20.58 19.77 9.00
C SER A 364 21.49 19.96 10.23
N SER A 365 21.98 18.86 10.82
CA SER A 365 22.95 18.86 11.93
C SER A 365 24.37 18.58 11.45
N ASN A 366 24.61 18.64 10.12
CA ASN A 366 25.91 18.36 9.46
C ASN A 366 26.42 16.93 9.60
N ASN A 367 25.57 15.95 10.04
CA ASN A 367 25.92 14.56 10.06
C ASN A 367 25.84 13.97 8.65
N ALA A 368 26.80 13.10 8.29
CA ALA A 368 26.77 12.41 7.02
C ALA A 368 25.71 11.29 7.06
N VAL A 369 24.78 11.31 6.10
CA VAL A 369 23.81 10.25 5.85
C VAL A 369 24.27 9.52 4.58
N ALA A 370 24.49 8.21 4.69
CA ALA A 370 24.91 7.39 3.56
C ALA A 370 23.81 7.35 2.48
N GLY A 371 24.21 7.24 1.22
CA GLY A 371 23.28 7.06 0.12
C GLY A 371 22.76 5.62 0.07
N LEU A 372 21.51 5.48 -0.31
CA LEU A 372 20.85 4.18 -0.50
C LEU A 372 21.21 3.51 -1.85
N GLY A 373 21.92 4.23 -2.72
CA GLY A 373 22.21 3.74 -4.07
C GLY A 373 21.03 3.84 -5.03
N GLY A 374 21.17 3.22 -6.18
CA GLY A 374 20.18 3.25 -7.24
C GLY A 374 20.45 4.29 -8.33
N ASN A 375 19.54 4.42 -9.29
CA ASN A 375 19.60 5.37 -10.37
C ASN A 375 18.35 6.23 -10.45
N LEU A 376 18.42 7.34 -11.17
CA LEU A 376 17.31 8.27 -11.36
C LEU A 376 17.40 8.90 -12.74
N ARG A 377 16.31 8.81 -13.52
CA ARG A 377 16.13 9.53 -14.77
C ARG A 377 15.03 10.55 -14.60
N TYR A 378 15.24 11.74 -15.11
CA TYR A 378 14.29 12.84 -15.08
C TYR A 378 13.83 13.15 -16.50
N TYR A 379 12.51 13.16 -16.69
CA TYR A 379 11.87 13.46 -17.95
C TYR A 379 10.93 14.64 -17.79
N MET A 380 10.86 15.48 -18.82
CA MET A 380 9.89 16.56 -18.91
C MET A 380 8.91 16.25 -20.03
N GLY A 381 7.62 16.18 -19.68
CA GLY A 381 6.56 16.00 -20.67
C GLY A 381 6.34 17.28 -21.46
N GLU A 382 6.37 17.20 -22.77
CA GLU A 382 6.11 18.32 -23.70
C GLU A 382 4.94 17.95 -24.62
N LEU A 383 4.07 18.92 -24.88
CA LEU A 383 2.97 18.74 -25.81
C LEU A 383 3.49 19.03 -27.23
N VAL A 384 3.47 18.03 -28.08
CA VAL A 384 3.71 18.22 -29.51
C VAL A 384 2.42 18.73 -30.16
N GLY A 385 2.47 19.87 -30.84
CA GLY A 385 1.32 20.45 -31.53
C GLY A 385 0.76 19.57 -32.64
N ASN A 386 -0.28 20.02 -33.33
CA ASN A 386 -0.87 19.27 -34.45
C ASN A 386 0.16 18.90 -35.50
N VAL A 387 0.41 17.60 -35.66
CA VAL A 387 1.34 17.05 -36.67
C VAL A 387 0.69 17.11 -38.04
N LYS A 388 0.98 18.17 -38.80
CA LYS A 388 0.40 18.38 -40.12
C LYS A 388 1.44 18.29 -41.25
N THR A 389 2.67 18.69 -40.99
CA THR A 389 3.75 18.71 -41.97
C THR A 389 4.72 17.55 -41.78
N ASP A 390 5.54 17.26 -42.80
CA ASP A 390 6.58 16.23 -42.68
C ASP A 390 7.66 16.61 -41.66
N ASN A 391 7.87 17.93 -41.45
CA ASN A 391 8.76 18.39 -40.39
C ASN A 391 8.17 18.07 -39.00
N ASP A 392 6.85 18.26 -38.78
CA ASP A 392 6.20 17.90 -37.52
C ASP A 392 6.31 16.42 -37.25
N LYS A 393 6.14 15.58 -38.31
CA LYS A 393 6.32 14.11 -38.20
C LYS A 393 7.75 13.75 -37.82
N ARG A 394 8.76 14.40 -38.39
CA ARG A 394 10.18 14.19 -38.03
C ARG A 394 10.47 14.57 -36.58
N VAL A 395 9.95 15.69 -36.13
CA VAL A 395 10.07 16.12 -34.72
C VAL A 395 9.43 15.10 -33.81
N LEU A 396 8.19 14.64 -34.07
CA LEU A 396 7.51 13.63 -33.32
C LEU A 396 8.31 12.30 -33.28
N THR A 397 8.76 11.83 -34.44
CA THR A 397 9.53 10.57 -34.54
C THR A 397 10.84 10.66 -33.75
N SER A 398 11.54 11.79 -33.79
CA SER A 398 12.78 11.98 -33.01
C SER A 398 12.56 11.91 -31.49
N ARG A 399 11.36 12.29 -31.02
CA ARG A 399 10.95 12.22 -29.61
C ARG A 399 10.41 10.86 -29.19
N CYS A 400 9.94 10.07 -30.15
CA CYS A 400 9.44 8.69 -29.85
C CYS A 400 10.54 7.73 -29.40
N GLY A 401 11.81 7.98 -29.70
CA GLY A 401 12.94 7.17 -29.23
C GLY A 401 12.97 7.04 -27.70
N GLU A 402 12.81 8.16 -26.98
CA GLU A 402 12.77 8.14 -25.50
C GLU A 402 11.57 7.35 -24.95
N MET A 403 10.42 7.41 -25.64
CA MET A 403 9.24 6.62 -25.25
C MET A 403 9.47 5.12 -25.45
N LEU A 404 10.17 4.72 -26.52
CA LEU A 404 10.54 3.34 -26.78
C LEU A 404 11.55 2.85 -25.72
N CYS A 405 12.56 3.66 -25.40
CA CYS A 405 13.50 3.35 -24.32
C CYS A 405 12.78 3.13 -22.97
N LEU A 406 11.78 3.97 -22.67
CA LEU A 406 10.93 3.80 -21.48
C LEU A 406 10.10 2.52 -21.55
N ALA A 407 9.56 2.16 -22.71
CA ALA A 407 8.73 0.96 -22.87
C ALA A 407 9.52 -0.33 -22.71
N GLU A 408 10.77 -0.34 -23.20
CA GLU A 408 11.66 -1.50 -23.22
C GLU A 408 12.67 -1.51 -22.06
N SER A 409 12.69 -0.48 -21.22
CA SER A 409 13.66 -0.31 -20.12
C SER A 409 15.13 -0.33 -20.59
N THR A 410 15.37 0.14 -21.81
CA THR A 410 16.69 0.21 -22.45
C THR A 410 17.09 1.66 -22.64
N PHE A 411 18.17 2.12 -21.99
CA PHE A 411 18.47 3.53 -21.90
C PHE A 411 19.88 3.92 -22.40
N ASP A 412 20.75 2.95 -22.53
CA ASP A 412 22.14 3.20 -22.90
C ASP A 412 22.30 3.03 -24.41
N GLU A 413 22.67 4.11 -25.09
CA GLU A 413 22.94 4.06 -26.51
C GLU A 413 24.17 3.22 -26.80
N VAL A 414 23.97 2.10 -27.48
CA VAL A 414 25.06 1.17 -27.88
C VAL A 414 25.67 1.57 -29.21
N MET A 415 24.85 2.01 -30.14
CA MET A 415 25.27 2.41 -31.48
C MET A 415 24.27 3.40 -32.07
N SER A 416 24.76 4.42 -32.74
CA SER A 416 23.89 5.32 -33.54
C SER A 416 24.54 5.77 -34.85
N LYS A 417 23.70 6.09 -35.84
CA LYS A 417 24.07 6.78 -37.06
C LYS A 417 23.14 7.97 -37.25
N LYS A 418 23.71 9.15 -37.20
CA LYS A 418 22.95 10.42 -37.27
C LYS A 418 21.99 10.42 -38.49
N GLY A 419 20.72 10.63 -38.22
CA GLY A 419 19.65 10.69 -39.22
C GLY A 419 19.20 9.34 -39.80
N ALA A 420 19.68 8.21 -39.28
CA ALA A 420 19.33 6.88 -39.75
C ALA A 420 18.76 5.97 -38.63
N PHE A 421 19.53 5.69 -37.58
CA PHE A 421 19.10 4.80 -36.46
C PHE A 421 19.87 5.09 -35.17
N ALA A 422 19.32 4.67 -34.07
CA ALA A 422 19.99 4.48 -32.77
C ALA A 422 19.59 3.14 -32.17
N ILE A 423 20.52 2.46 -31.53
CA ILE A 423 20.32 1.18 -30.82
C ILE A 423 20.65 1.44 -29.33
N TYR A 424 19.72 1.07 -28.48
CA TYR A 424 19.83 1.22 -27.03
C TYR A 424 19.92 -0.11 -26.33
#